data_e5bd03c4826e8c0a961ad43d237943d2
#
_entry.id   e5bd03c4826e8c0a961ad43d237943d2
#
_cell.length_a   1.000
_cell.length_b   1.000
_cell.length_c   1.000
_cell.angle_alpha   90.00
_cell.angle_beta   90.00
_cell.angle_gamma   90.00
#
_symmetry.space_group_name_H-M   'P 1'
#
loop_
_entity.id
_entity.type
_entity.pdbx_description
1 polymer ?
#
loop_
_entity_poly.entity_id
_entity_poly.type
_entity_poly.pdbx_seq_one_letter_code
_entity_poly.pdbx_strand_id
1 'polypeptide(L)'
;MTRHLVRRAADVAEPQYDAHGHRRRTLVGEDDGSVHTGFGVCELRPDGWVSAHVHSYEESFHILDGTVILDVPDGAYLLEEGDYGVLPTGVPHAWRGTGDTAARWADMLAPVPRARYGHDTQAVPELPLRDPVRIDVRDPRTRSFGHFEPAQMDPGKQSQELLAVSASMRTALLVYSGITVKMMVDSDLGAVASTMFMVQYAPDGVVGTHDHPFEETYLFLEGQAEAVFDGERYRLGPGDCAWAGAGSVHGFANVGQGPLRWLETQAPQPPPRHSYRFTRDWDYLREALDS
;
A
#
# COMPACT_ATOMS: atom_id res chain seq x y z
N MET A 1 -17.59 15.15 -11.48
CA MET A 1 -16.71 14.73 -10.39
C MET A 1 -15.48 14.13 -11.04
N THR A 2 -14.29 14.57 -10.64
CA THR A 2 -13.02 14.00 -11.08
C THR A 2 -12.97 12.56 -10.57
N ARG A 3 -12.73 11.58 -11.43
CA ARG A 3 -12.69 10.17 -11.05
C ARG A 3 -11.27 9.66 -10.82
N HIS A 4 -10.28 10.52 -10.99
CA HIS A 4 -8.89 10.21 -10.70
C HIS A 4 -8.14 11.43 -10.17
N LEU A 5 -7.01 11.19 -9.54
CA LEU A 5 -6.10 12.21 -9.00
C LEU A 5 -4.67 11.80 -9.30
N VAL A 6 -3.83 12.78 -9.64
CA VAL A 6 -2.38 12.61 -9.74
C VAL A 6 -1.70 13.68 -8.90
N ARG A 7 -0.84 13.26 -7.98
CA ARG A 7 -0.01 14.12 -7.13
C ARG A 7 1.46 13.87 -7.42
N ARG A 8 2.15 14.91 -7.86
CA ARG A 8 3.60 14.84 -8.03
C ARG A 8 4.29 14.95 -6.67
N ALA A 9 5.35 14.20 -6.47
CA ALA A 9 6.15 14.29 -5.24
C ALA A 9 6.62 15.72 -4.96
N ALA A 10 6.99 16.45 -6.00
CA ALA A 10 7.46 17.83 -5.89
C ALA A 10 6.36 18.87 -5.54
N ASP A 11 5.10 18.56 -5.80
CA ASP A 11 3.97 19.49 -5.64
C ASP A 11 3.29 19.36 -4.28
N VAL A 12 3.57 18.28 -3.54
CA VAL A 12 2.96 18.03 -2.22
C VAL A 12 3.87 18.58 -1.14
N ALA A 13 3.41 19.62 -0.45
CA ALA A 13 4.14 20.17 0.69
C ALA A 13 4.29 19.15 1.82
N GLU A 14 5.48 19.09 2.41
CA GLU A 14 5.71 18.30 3.61
C GLU A 14 5.03 19.00 4.81
N PRO A 15 4.12 18.33 5.52
CA PRO A 15 3.51 18.90 6.71
C PRO A 15 4.55 19.09 7.82
N GLN A 16 4.29 20.03 8.73
CA GLN A 16 5.13 20.17 9.92
C GLN A 16 4.92 18.97 10.84
N TYR A 17 5.96 18.62 11.58
CA TYR A 17 5.83 17.66 12.67
C TYR A 17 4.92 18.24 13.76
N ASP A 18 4.12 17.39 14.35
CA ASP A 18 3.38 17.72 15.56
C ASP A 18 4.31 17.83 16.80
N ALA A 19 3.73 18.08 17.98
CA ALA A 19 4.49 18.19 19.22
C ALA A 19 5.18 16.88 19.65
N HIS A 20 4.80 15.77 19.07
CA HIS A 20 5.29 14.43 19.38
C HIS A 20 6.22 13.86 18.31
N GLY A 21 6.64 14.68 17.35
CA GLY A 21 7.58 14.28 16.31
C GLY A 21 6.97 13.40 15.22
N HIS A 22 5.64 13.37 15.09
CA HIS A 22 4.91 12.69 14.04
C HIS A 22 4.41 13.68 12.99
N ARG A 23 4.37 13.25 11.75
CA ARG A 23 3.65 13.93 10.66
C ARG A 23 3.06 12.91 9.70
N ARG A 24 1.92 13.23 9.11
CA ARG A 24 1.31 12.45 8.04
C ARG A 24 1.00 13.33 6.85
N ARG A 25 1.56 12.99 5.70
CA ARG A 25 1.26 13.61 4.42
C ARG A 25 0.12 12.85 3.75
N THR A 26 -1.08 13.42 3.79
CA THR A 26 -2.24 12.86 3.08
C THR A 26 -2.06 13.00 1.58
N LEU A 27 -2.12 11.90 0.86
CA LEU A 27 -2.02 11.84 -0.60
C LEU A 27 -3.37 11.64 -1.26
N VAL A 28 -4.29 10.91 -0.61
CA VAL A 28 -5.68 10.73 -1.02
C VAL A 28 -6.56 10.80 0.24
N GLY A 29 -7.65 11.53 0.17
CA GLY A 29 -8.56 11.70 1.29
C GLY A 29 -9.97 12.14 0.90
N GLU A 30 -10.79 12.47 1.92
CA GLU A 30 -12.18 12.91 1.77
C GLU A 30 -12.30 14.13 0.83
N ASP A 31 -11.38 15.08 0.92
CA ASP A 31 -11.37 16.31 0.11
C ASP A 31 -11.12 16.04 -1.38
N ASP A 32 -10.54 14.90 -1.72
CA ASP A 32 -10.30 14.49 -3.10
C ASP A 32 -11.50 13.76 -3.72
N GLY A 33 -12.55 13.55 -2.91
CA GLY A 33 -13.76 12.82 -3.31
C GLY A 33 -13.66 11.31 -3.16
N SER A 34 -12.61 10.80 -2.51
CA SER A 34 -12.51 9.40 -2.11
C SER A 34 -13.54 9.07 -1.03
N VAL A 35 -14.12 7.89 -1.12
CA VAL A 35 -15.11 7.36 -0.18
C VAL A 35 -14.56 6.17 0.60
N HIS A 36 -13.75 5.36 -0.06
CA HIS A 36 -13.27 4.10 0.48
C HIS A 36 -11.81 4.16 0.93
N THR A 37 -11.03 5.10 0.40
CA THR A 37 -9.58 5.12 0.56
C THR A 37 -9.09 6.41 1.18
N GLY A 38 -8.47 6.33 2.36
CA GLY A 38 -7.52 7.33 2.84
C GLY A 38 -6.11 6.80 2.61
N PHE A 39 -5.24 7.53 1.91
CA PHE A 39 -3.88 7.08 1.66
C PHE A 39 -2.87 8.19 1.96
N GLY A 40 -1.76 7.84 2.57
CA GLY A 40 -0.74 8.81 2.94
C GLY A 40 0.62 8.20 3.22
N VAL A 41 1.54 9.08 3.61
CA VAL A 41 2.86 8.70 4.11
C VAL A 41 3.05 9.36 5.46
N CYS A 42 3.27 8.53 6.47
CA CYS A 42 3.62 8.90 7.82
C CYS A 42 5.13 8.98 7.99
N GLU A 43 5.56 9.84 8.90
CA GLU A 43 6.94 9.93 9.33
C GLU A 43 6.99 10.18 10.84
N LEU A 44 7.85 9.44 11.55
CA LEU A 44 8.02 9.53 12.98
C LEU A 44 9.50 9.64 13.33
N ARG A 45 9.86 10.68 14.11
CA ARG A 45 11.23 10.87 14.59
C ARG A 45 11.66 9.76 15.54
N PRO A 46 12.97 9.51 15.72
CA PRO A 46 13.47 8.46 16.63
C PRO A 46 12.99 8.58 18.07
N ASP A 47 12.78 9.81 18.56
CA ASP A 47 12.29 10.13 19.90
C ASP A 47 10.77 10.48 19.90
N GLY A 48 10.11 10.30 18.76
CA GLY A 48 8.70 10.60 18.61
C GLY A 48 7.78 9.47 19.02
N TRP A 49 6.49 9.78 19.15
CA TRP A 49 5.44 8.80 19.40
C TRP A 49 4.07 9.25 18.85
N VAL A 50 3.23 8.28 18.57
CA VAL A 50 1.79 8.47 18.39
C VAL A 50 1.10 7.79 19.55
N SER A 51 0.36 8.58 20.36
CA SER A 51 -0.31 8.09 21.57
C SER A 51 -1.34 7.01 21.25
N ALA A 52 -1.63 6.17 22.24
CA ALA A 52 -2.57 5.07 22.09
C ALA A 52 -3.95 5.56 21.66
N HIS A 53 -4.48 4.99 20.59
CA HIS A 53 -5.75 5.35 20.00
C HIS A 53 -6.43 4.14 19.34
N VAL A 54 -7.69 4.30 18.99
CA VAL A 54 -8.48 3.41 18.14
C VAL A 54 -9.12 4.20 17.03
N HIS A 55 -9.40 3.55 15.94
CA HIS A 55 -10.17 4.14 14.84
C HIS A 55 -11.25 3.19 14.35
N SER A 56 -12.28 3.75 13.67
CA SER A 56 -13.40 3.00 13.11
C SER A 56 -13.20 2.56 11.65
N TYR A 57 -11.97 2.66 11.16
CA TYR A 57 -11.51 2.13 9.88
C TYR A 57 -10.45 1.05 10.10
N GLU A 58 -10.17 0.29 9.05
CA GLU A 58 -9.03 -0.62 8.97
C GLU A 58 -7.81 0.16 8.45
N GLU A 59 -6.66 -0.02 9.06
CA GLU A 59 -5.40 0.57 8.63
C GLU A 59 -4.44 -0.52 8.16
N SER A 60 -4.03 -0.46 6.90
CA SER A 60 -2.93 -1.25 6.37
C SER A 60 -1.70 -0.37 6.25
N PHE A 61 -0.51 -0.92 6.53
CA PHE A 61 0.73 -0.15 6.46
C PHE A 61 1.88 -0.93 5.82
N HIS A 62 2.84 -0.19 5.27
CA HIS A 62 4.10 -0.71 4.74
C HIS A 62 5.25 0.23 5.09
N ILE A 63 6.28 -0.30 5.77
CA ILE A 63 7.46 0.47 6.17
C ILE A 63 8.34 0.72 4.95
N LEU A 64 8.51 2.00 4.61
CA LEU A 64 9.28 2.46 3.46
C LEU A 64 10.75 2.68 3.79
N ASP A 65 11.05 3.07 5.04
CA ASP A 65 12.39 3.44 5.48
C ASP A 65 12.45 3.52 7.01
N GLY A 66 13.63 3.23 7.58
CA GLY A 66 13.89 3.32 9.01
C GLY A 66 13.28 2.21 9.84
N THR A 67 13.19 2.44 11.16
CA THR A 67 12.63 1.48 12.13
C THR A 67 11.66 2.15 13.07
N VAL A 68 10.59 1.46 13.43
CA VAL A 68 9.53 1.96 14.32
C VAL A 68 8.99 0.82 15.17
N ILE A 69 8.49 1.12 16.36
CA ILE A 69 7.82 0.14 17.23
C ILE A 69 6.31 0.39 17.16
N LEU A 70 5.57 -0.67 16.88
CA LEU A 70 4.11 -0.71 16.96
C LEU A 70 3.72 -1.44 18.24
N ASP A 71 3.02 -0.74 19.14
CA ASP A 71 2.44 -1.32 20.35
C ASP A 71 0.96 -1.63 20.09
N VAL A 72 0.54 -2.85 20.48
CA VAL A 72 -0.85 -3.31 20.49
C VAL A 72 -1.13 -4.02 21.82
N PRO A 73 -2.41 -4.32 22.17
CA PRO A 73 -2.74 -4.92 23.47
C PRO A 73 -1.96 -6.19 23.78
N ASP A 74 -1.68 -7.01 22.78
CA ASP A 74 -1.07 -8.33 22.97
C ASP A 74 0.45 -8.35 22.75
N GLY A 75 1.07 -7.26 22.27
CA GLY A 75 2.49 -7.24 21.95
C GLY A 75 3.06 -5.88 21.60
N ALA A 76 4.36 -5.86 21.39
CA ALA A 76 5.10 -4.78 20.76
C ALA A 76 5.94 -5.37 19.63
N TYR A 77 5.99 -4.69 18.50
CA TYR A 77 6.66 -5.18 17.29
C TYR A 77 7.64 -4.15 16.78
N LEU A 78 8.89 -4.58 16.57
CA LEU A 78 9.90 -3.78 15.90
C LEU A 78 9.76 -4.01 14.40
N LEU A 79 9.33 -2.98 13.72
CA LEU A 79 9.13 -2.96 12.27
C LEU A 79 10.29 -2.25 11.60
N GLU A 80 10.74 -2.79 10.48
CA GLU A 80 11.83 -2.25 9.67
C GLU A 80 11.43 -2.16 8.20
N GLU A 81 12.24 -1.51 7.37
CA GLU A 81 11.99 -1.38 5.93
C GLU A 81 11.57 -2.72 5.33
N GLY A 82 10.49 -2.71 4.57
CA GLY A 82 9.89 -3.90 3.96
C GLY A 82 8.77 -4.55 4.78
N ASP A 83 8.70 -4.31 6.10
CA ASP A 83 7.63 -4.87 6.93
C ASP A 83 6.27 -4.23 6.59
N TYR A 84 5.22 -5.02 6.69
CA TYR A 84 3.86 -4.59 6.47
C TYR A 84 2.86 -5.34 7.38
N GLY A 85 1.70 -4.77 7.55
CA GLY A 85 0.65 -5.38 8.37
C GLY A 85 -0.69 -4.68 8.23
N VAL A 86 -1.64 -5.16 9.01
CA VAL A 86 -2.99 -4.58 9.11
C VAL A 86 -3.39 -4.42 10.57
N LEU A 87 -3.98 -3.28 10.88
CA LEU A 87 -4.62 -2.96 12.14
C LEU A 87 -6.14 -3.00 11.92
N PRO A 88 -6.82 -4.03 12.42
CA PRO A 88 -8.26 -4.13 12.30
C PRO A 88 -8.98 -2.98 13.02
N THR A 89 -10.18 -2.65 12.55
CA THR A 89 -11.06 -1.66 13.17
C THR A 89 -11.19 -1.89 14.68
N GLY A 90 -10.98 -0.82 15.46
CA GLY A 90 -11.17 -0.82 16.92
C GLY A 90 -10.04 -1.47 17.72
N VAL A 91 -8.95 -1.88 17.10
CA VAL A 91 -7.77 -2.37 17.82
C VAL A 91 -6.97 -1.20 18.37
N PRO A 92 -6.78 -1.08 19.70
CA PRO A 92 -5.91 -0.07 20.29
C PRO A 92 -4.48 -0.25 19.83
N HIS A 93 -3.83 0.85 19.42
CA HIS A 93 -2.43 0.82 19.03
C HIS A 93 -1.74 2.16 19.27
N ALA A 94 -0.42 2.11 19.31
CA ALA A 94 0.46 3.26 19.46
C ALA A 94 1.73 3.04 18.65
N TRP A 95 2.37 4.13 18.24
CA TRP A 95 3.65 4.05 17.53
C TRP A 95 4.73 4.75 18.35
N ARG A 96 5.92 4.15 18.41
CA ARG A 96 7.10 4.73 19.07
C ARG A 96 8.27 4.76 18.10
N GLY A 97 8.90 5.92 17.99
CA GLY A 97 10.14 6.06 17.25
C GLY A 97 11.28 5.29 17.93
N THR A 98 12.22 4.81 17.12
CA THR A 98 13.43 4.12 17.57
C THR A 98 14.52 4.22 16.51
N GLY A 99 15.73 3.78 16.84
CA GLY A 99 16.88 3.89 15.92
C GLY A 99 17.47 5.30 15.87
N ASP A 100 18.23 5.59 14.81
CA ASP A 100 18.99 6.84 14.66
C ASP A 100 18.37 7.79 13.62
N THR A 101 17.44 7.32 12.83
CA THR A 101 16.74 8.05 11.76
C THR A 101 15.24 7.98 11.93
N ALA A 102 14.53 8.96 11.34
CA ALA A 102 13.08 8.92 11.31
C ALA A 102 12.60 7.70 10.50
N ALA A 103 11.56 7.04 10.98
CA ALA A 103 10.88 5.98 10.24
C ALA A 103 9.80 6.58 9.32
N ARG A 104 9.61 5.98 8.16
CA ARG A 104 8.57 6.36 7.20
C ARG A 104 7.78 5.15 6.79
N TRP A 105 6.46 5.29 6.72
CA TRP A 105 5.58 4.24 6.22
C TRP A 105 4.44 4.80 5.39
N ALA A 106 4.01 4.05 4.38
CA ALA A 106 2.76 4.29 3.70
C ALA A 106 1.63 3.69 4.54
N ASP A 107 0.53 4.41 4.67
CA ASP A 107 -0.69 3.92 5.30
C ASP A 107 -1.87 3.97 4.34
N MET A 108 -2.74 2.99 4.45
CA MET A 108 -4.03 2.94 3.80
C MET A 108 -5.14 2.78 4.83
N LEU A 109 -6.10 3.67 4.79
CA LEU A 109 -7.20 3.76 5.74
C LEU A 109 -8.51 3.47 5.01
N ALA A 110 -9.24 2.43 5.40
CA ALA A 110 -10.47 2.01 4.74
C ALA A 110 -11.60 1.77 5.74
N PRO A 111 -12.76 2.48 5.59
CA PRO A 111 -13.04 3.57 4.64
C PRO A 111 -12.29 4.87 4.97
N VAL A 112 -12.34 5.84 4.04
CA VAL A 112 -11.68 7.14 4.23
C VAL A 112 -12.11 7.81 5.54
N PRO A 113 -11.15 8.27 6.39
CA PRO A 113 -11.48 8.99 7.62
C PRO A 113 -12.16 10.31 7.34
N ARG A 114 -13.16 10.67 8.16
CA ARG A 114 -14.01 11.85 7.97
C ARG A 114 -13.66 12.95 8.96
N ALA A 115 -13.23 14.08 8.44
CA ALA A 115 -12.80 15.23 9.26
C ALA A 115 -13.89 15.67 10.26
N ARG A 116 -15.16 15.69 9.85
CA ARG A 116 -16.30 16.08 10.70
C ARG A 116 -16.52 15.21 11.94
N TYR A 117 -15.92 14.01 11.99
CA TYR A 117 -16.01 13.08 13.11
C TYR A 117 -14.66 12.86 13.80
N GLY A 118 -13.79 13.88 13.78
CA GLY A 118 -12.45 13.79 14.38
C GLY A 118 -11.59 12.75 13.68
N HIS A 119 -11.72 12.63 12.37
CA HIS A 119 -11.06 11.61 11.54
C HIS A 119 -11.35 10.17 11.99
N ASP A 120 -12.55 9.95 12.57
CA ASP A 120 -12.98 8.63 13.03
C ASP A 120 -11.99 7.94 14.00
N THR A 121 -11.21 8.73 14.74
CA THR A 121 -10.14 8.31 15.65
C THR A 121 -10.42 8.79 17.08
N GLN A 122 -10.15 7.96 18.08
CA GLN A 122 -10.37 8.26 19.49
C GLN A 122 -9.15 7.85 20.33
N ALA A 123 -8.70 8.75 21.20
CA ALA A 123 -7.67 8.42 22.19
C ALA A 123 -8.17 7.37 23.19
N VAL A 124 -7.29 6.44 23.57
CA VAL A 124 -7.52 5.42 24.58
C VAL A 124 -6.43 5.48 25.65
N PRO A 125 -6.61 4.80 26.80
CA PRO A 125 -5.53 4.69 27.80
C PRO A 125 -4.26 4.09 27.19
N GLU A 126 -3.10 4.53 27.72
CA GLU A 126 -1.79 4.04 27.32
C GLU A 126 -1.69 2.51 27.37
N LEU A 127 -1.04 1.95 26.37
CA LEU A 127 -0.79 0.52 26.29
C LEU A 127 0.40 0.13 27.19
N PRO A 128 0.42 -1.09 27.75
CA PRO A 128 1.55 -1.57 28.51
C PRO A 128 2.81 -1.62 27.65
N LEU A 129 3.89 -0.99 28.09
CA LEU A 129 5.18 -1.09 27.42
C LEU A 129 5.71 -2.53 27.51
N ARG A 130 6.13 -3.06 26.36
CA ARG A 130 6.69 -4.40 26.23
C ARG A 130 7.97 -4.35 25.41
N ASP A 131 8.83 -5.36 25.61
CA ASP A 131 9.99 -5.55 24.73
C ASP A 131 9.51 -5.92 23.34
N PRO A 132 9.96 -5.20 22.30
CA PRO A 132 9.46 -5.42 20.94
C PRO A 132 10.06 -6.70 20.35
N VAL A 133 9.24 -7.39 19.57
CA VAL A 133 9.62 -8.58 18.81
C VAL A 133 9.83 -8.17 17.35
N ARG A 134 10.92 -8.61 16.71
CA ARG A 134 11.14 -8.44 15.27
C ARG A 134 10.19 -9.32 14.50
N ILE A 135 9.80 -8.86 13.31
CA ILE A 135 8.99 -9.66 12.40
C ILE A 135 9.81 -10.86 11.89
N ASP A 136 9.29 -12.04 12.13
CA ASP A 136 9.76 -13.30 11.55
C ASP A 136 8.54 -14.09 11.09
N VAL A 137 8.41 -14.33 9.80
CA VAL A 137 7.31 -15.09 9.18
C VAL A 137 7.15 -16.51 9.75
N ARG A 138 8.17 -17.03 10.45
CA ARG A 138 8.14 -18.33 11.12
C ARG A 138 7.70 -18.24 12.59
N ASP A 139 7.69 -17.04 13.18
CA ASP A 139 7.25 -16.84 14.55
C ASP A 139 5.73 -16.66 14.61
N PRO A 140 4.99 -17.56 15.28
CA PRO A 140 3.54 -17.44 15.37
C PRO A 140 3.06 -16.14 16.04
N ARG A 141 3.90 -15.44 16.79
CA ARG A 141 3.55 -14.14 17.38
C ARG A 141 3.46 -13.01 16.36
N THR A 142 4.08 -13.16 15.20
CA THR A 142 4.15 -12.14 14.14
C THR A 142 3.28 -12.47 12.92
N ARG A 143 2.29 -13.36 13.06
CA ARG A 143 1.43 -13.83 11.95
C ARG A 143 0.57 -12.75 11.28
N SER A 144 0.33 -11.64 11.97
CA SER A 144 -0.43 -10.50 11.45
C SER A 144 0.43 -9.53 10.63
N PHE A 145 1.68 -9.91 10.39
CA PHE A 145 2.66 -9.10 9.67
C PHE A 145 3.34 -9.91 8.58
N GLY A 146 3.91 -9.23 7.62
CA GLY A 146 4.78 -9.82 6.61
C GLY A 146 5.96 -8.93 6.30
N HIS A 147 6.87 -9.45 5.48
CA HIS A 147 8.05 -8.72 5.04
C HIS A 147 8.16 -8.80 3.50
N PHE A 148 8.42 -7.66 2.89
CA PHE A 148 8.62 -7.53 1.45
C PHE A 148 10.11 -7.34 1.15
N GLU A 149 10.63 -8.14 0.23
CA GLU A 149 11.95 -7.95 -0.37
C GLU A 149 11.82 -7.82 -1.90
N PRO A 150 12.52 -6.88 -2.55
CA PRO A 150 12.48 -6.72 -4.00
C PRO A 150 12.79 -8.00 -4.77
N ALA A 151 13.64 -8.87 -4.23
CA ALA A 151 13.98 -10.16 -4.82
C ALA A 151 12.79 -11.12 -4.96
N GLN A 152 11.70 -10.90 -4.22
CA GLN A 152 10.46 -11.68 -4.32
C GLN A 152 9.66 -11.35 -5.59
N MET A 153 9.99 -10.24 -6.26
CA MET A 153 9.37 -9.83 -7.53
C MET A 153 10.08 -10.41 -8.75
N ASP A 154 11.16 -11.17 -8.57
CA ASP A 154 11.87 -11.87 -9.66
C ASP A 154 11.03 -13.04 -10.18
N PRO A 155 10.54 -13.03 -11.43
CA PRO A 155 9.75 -14.12 -12.00
C PRO A 155 10.49 -15.47 -11.99
N GLY A 156 11.82 -15.45 -12.13
CA GLY A 156 12.64 -16.66 -12.13
C GLY A 156 12.75 -17.35 -10.76
N LYS A 157 12.37 -16.65 -9.69
CA LYS A 157 12.40 -17.17 -8.31
C LYS A 157 11.02 -17.61 -7.81
N GLN A 158 9.98 -17.49 -8.63
CA GLN A 158 8.64 -17.92 -8.27
C GLN A 158 8.58 -19.46 -8.21
N SER A 159 8.47 -20.00 -7.01
CA SER A 159 8.23 -21.44 -6.81
C SER A 159 7.06 -21.66 -5.86
N GLN A 160 6.39 -22.81 -6.01
CA GLN A 160 5.31 -23.19 -5.09
C GLN A 160 5.80 -23.30 -3.63
N GLU A 161 7.06 -23.66 -3.44
CA GLU A 161 7.67 -23.78 -2.11
C GLU A 161 7.79 -22.41 -1.42
N LEU A 162 8.14 -21.35 -2.15
CA LEU A 162 8.16 -19.98 -1.63
C LEU A 162 6.75 -19.47 -1.34
N LEU A 163 5.76 -19.85 -2.14
CA LEU A 163 4.36 -19.50 -1.92
C LEU A 163 3.74 -20.19 -0.70
N ALA A 164 4.27 -21.37 -0.32
CA ALA A 164 3.77 -22.14 0.81
C ALA A 164 4.19 -21.59 2.18
N VAL A 165 5.16 -20.68 2.25
CA VAL A 165 5.69 -20.15 3.51
C VAL A 165 4.72 -19.17 4.20
N SER A 166 3.91 -18.47 3.41
CA SER A 166 2.85 -17.60 3.95
C SER A 166 1.75 -17.41 2.91
N ALA A 167 0.51 -17.67 3.30
CA ALA A 167 -0.65 -17.47 2.43
C ALA A 167 -0.86 -16.00 2.04
N SER A 168 -0.46 -15.07 2.92
CA SER A 168 -0.52 -13.62 2.66
C SER A 168 0.61 -13.11 1.76
N MET A 169 1.58 -13.94 1.43
CA MET A 169 2.76 -13.58 0.63
C MET A 169 2.69 -14.11 -0.80
N ARG A 170 1.48 -14.19 -1.36
CA ARG A 170 1.30 -14.64 -2.75
C ARG A 170 1.87 -13.62 -3.72
N THR A 171 2.56 -14.13 -4.74
CA THR A 171 2.96 -13.37 -5.91
C THR A 171 2.31 -13.99 -7.13
N ALA A 172 1.58 -13.19 -7.89
CA ALA A 172 1.02 -13.60 -9.17
C ALA A 172 1.91 -13.05 -10.29
N LEU A 173 2.21 -13.88 -11.28
CA LEU A 173 2.93 -13.49 -12.48
C LEU A 173 1.94 -13.43 -13.64
N LEU A 174 1.76 -12.26 -14.20
CA LEU A 174 0.98 -12.04 -15.42
C LEU A 174 1.92 -12.11 -16.63
N VAL A 175 2.21 -13.32 -17.09
CA VAL A 175 3.28 -13.61 -18.06
C VAL A 175 3.12 -12.83 -19.37
N TYR A 176 1.88 -12.65 -19.81
CA TYR A 176 1.58 -11.97 -21.07
C TYR A 176 1.71 -10.44 -21.01
N SER A 177 1.74 -9.85 -19.81
CA SER A 177 1.86 -8.40 -19.63
C SER A 177 3.19 -7.98 -18.98
N GLY A 178 4.05 -8.94 -18.62
CA GLY A 178 5.32 -8.64 -17.93
C GLY A 178 5.15 -8.08 -16.54
N ILE A 179 4.07 -8.43 -15.83
CA ILE A 179 3.69 -7.89 -14.51
C ILE A 179 3.83 -8.98 -13.46
N THR A 180 4.44 -8.62 -12.34
CA THR A 180 4.48 -9.44 -11.13
C THR A 180 3.73 -8.70 -10.02
N VAL A 181 2.84 -9.41 -9.32
CA VAL A 181 2.10 -8.87 -8.18
C VAL A 181 2.38 -9.72 -6.95
N LYS A 182 2.76 -9.08 -5.84
CA LYS A 182 2.86 -9.72 -4.52
C LYS A 182 1.79 -9.16 -3.61
N MET A 183 0.79 -9.99 -3.26
CA MET A 183 -0.18 -9.66 -2.23
C MET A 183 0.55 -9.55 -0.88
N MET A 184 0.31 -8.43 -0.19
CA MET A 184 0.89 -8.12 1.12
C MET A 184 -0.18 -8.18 2.20
N VAL A 185 -1.25 -7.40 2.03
CA VAL A 185 -2.39 -7.36 2.95
C VAL A 185 -3.63 -7.78 2.19
N ASP A 186 -4.27 -8.83 2.65
CA ASP A 186 -5.55 -9.34 2.16
C ASP A 186 -6.31 -10.08 3.28
N SER A 187 -7.36 -10.81 2.93
CA SER A 187 -8.14 -11.61 3.89
C SER A 187 -7.32 -12.70 4.60
N ASP A 188 -6.22 -13.16 4.01
CA ASP A 188 -5.35 -14.17 4.65
C ASP A 188 -4.55 -13.55 5.79
N LEU A 189 -4.23 -12.25 5.72
CA LEU A 189 -3.62 -11.50 6.82
C LEU A 189 -4.64 -10.95 7.82
N GLY A 190 -5.92 -11.04 7.50
CA GLY A 190 -7.03 -10.60 8.35
C GLY A 190 -7.69 -9.29 7.93
N ALA A 191 -7.33 -8.72 6.79
CA ALA A 191 -7.99 -7.54 6.25
C ALA A 191 -9.40 -7.86 5.77
N VAL A 192 -10.33 -6.93 5.99
CA VAL A 192 -11.75 -7.07 5.60
C VAL A 192 -12.25 -5.90 4.76
N ALA A 193 -11.58 -4.77 4.81
CA ALA A 193 -12.00 -3.55 4.12
C ALA A 193 -11.10 -3.19 2.94
N SER A 194 -9.84 -3.61 2.96
CA SER A 194 -8.84 -3.23 1.98
C SER A 194 -7.95 -4.38 1.52
N THR A 195 -7.20 -4.14 0.43
CA THR A 195 -6.02 -4.92 0.07
C THR A 195 -4.85 -3.99 -0.19
N MET A 196 -3.64 -4.48 0.07
CA MET A 196 -2.39 -3.79 -0.24
C MET A 196 -1.42 -4.78 -0.89
N PHE A 197 -0.77 -4.38 -1.96
CA PHE A 197 0.16 -5.26 -2.68
C PHE A 197 1.23 -4.48 -3.43
N MET A 198 2.33 -5.15 -3.68
CA MET A 198 3.41 -4.62 -4.50
C MET A 198 3.23 -5.06 -5.94
N VAL A 199 3.37 -4.13 -6.87
CA VAL A 199 3.30 -4.39 -8.31
C VAL A 199 4.65 -4.04 -8.93
N GLN A 200 5.14 -4.89 -9.82
CA GLN A 200 6.34 -4.65 -10.60
C GLN A 200 6.14 -5.00 -12.06
N TYR A 201 6.51 -4.08 -12.94
CA TYR A 201 6.56 -4.30 -14.38
C TYR A 201 8.00 -4.52 -14.82
N ALA A 202 8.23 -5.53 -15.64
CA ALA A 202 9.46 -5.66 -16.41
C ALA A 202 9.58 -4.50 -17.41
N PRO A 203 10.75 -4.25 -18.02
CA PRO A 203 10.84 -3.39 -19.19
C PRO A 203 9.80 -3.80 -20.24
N ASP A 204 9.15 -2.82 -20.86
CA ASP A 204 8.05 -3.01 -21.80
C ASP A 204 6.78 -3.70 -21.23
N GLY A 205 6.72 -3.91 -19.91
CA GLY A 205 5.53 -4.41 -19.25
C GLY A 205 4.37 -3.42 -19.38
N VAL A 206 3.16 -3.94 -19.60
CA VAL A 206 1.97 -3.13 -19.85
C VAL A 206 0.70 -3.82 -19.35
N VAL A 207 -0.25 -3.01 -18.83
CA VAL A 207 -1.63 -3.41 -18.64
C VAL A 207 -2.52 -2.52 -19.50
N GLY A 208 -3.42 -3.16 -20.23
CA GLY A 208 -4.44 -2.46 -21.04
C GLY A 208 -5.40 -1.64 -20.17
N THR A 209 -6.05 -0.66 -20.78
CA THR A 209 -7.04 0.16 -20.08
C THR A 209 -8.21 -0.68 -19.60
N HIS A 210 -8.53 -0.54 -18.31
CA HIS A 210 -9.61 -1.27 -17.64
C HIS A 210 -10.24 -0.38 -16.57
N ASP A 211 -11.34 -0.83 -15.98
CA ASP A 211 -11.98 -0.23 -14.83
C ASP A 211 -12.49 -1.32 -13.86
N HIS A 212 -12.85 -0.92 -12.67
CA HIS A 212 -13.40 -1.79 -11.64
C HIS A 212 -14.26 -0.99 -10.64
N PRO A 213 -15.12 -1.67 -9.83
CA PRO A 213 -16.04 -1.00 -8.92
C PRO A 213 -15.45 -0.68 -7.54
N PHE A 214 -14.14 -0.54 -7.41
CA PHE A 214 -13.43 -0.15 -6.20
C PHE A 214 -12.43 0.96 -6.51
N GLU A 215 -11.95 1.62 -5.48
CA GLU A 215 -10.92 2.66 -5.58
C GLU A 215 -9.53 2.03 -5.47
N GLU A 216 -8.56 2.60 -6.17
CA GLU A 216 -7.16 2.19 -6.10
C GLU A 216 -6.24 3.38 -5.88
N THR A 217 -5.14 3.15 -5.16
CA THR A 217 -4.03 4.10 -5.05
C THR A 217 -2.74 3.48 -5.54
N TYR A 218 -1.85 4.30 -6.04
CA TYR A 218 -0.55 3.90 -6.60
C TYR A 218 0.52 4.84 -6.05
N LEU A 219 1.41 4.34 -5.18
CA LEU A 219 2.60 5.08 -4.74
C LEU A 219 3.81 4.53 -5.51
N PHE A 220 4.33 5.31 -6.45
CA PHE A 220 5.46 4.91 -7.28
C PHE A 220 6.75 4.91 -6.44
N LEU A 221 7.49 3.80 -6.50
CA LEU A 221 8.71 3.58 -5.70
C LEU A 221 9.96 3.51 -6.58
N GLU A 222 9.85 2.96 -7.78
CA GLU A 222 10.99 2.75 -8.69
C GLU A 222 10.55 2.84 -10.15
N GLY A 223 11.43 3.31 -11.02
CA GLY A 223 11.22 3.32 -12.47
C GLY A 223 10.36 4.49 -12.95
N GLN A 224 9.85 4.37 -14.19
CA GLN A 224 9.07 5.40 -14.87
C GLN A 224 7.86 4.76 -15.56
N ALA A 225 6.67 5.22 -15.22
CA ALA A 225 5.42 4.81 -15.83
C ALA A 225 4.91 5.84 -16.83
N GLU A 226 4.36 5.39 -17.94
CA GLU A 226 3.30 6.10 -18.64
C GLU A 226 1.97 5.56 -18.14
N ALA A 227 1.15 6.45 -17.55
CA ALA A 227 -0.16 6.12 -17.03
C ALA A 227 -1.24 6.84 -17.82
N VAL A 228 -2.38 6.19 -17.99
CA VAL A 228 -3.59 6.79 -18.57
C VAL A 228 -4.67 6.70 -17.52
N PHE A 229 -5.35 7.82 -17.22
CA PHE A 229 -6.53 7.88 -16.37
C PHE A 229 -7.63 8.65 -17.08
N ASP A 230 -8.79 8.02 -17.35
CA ASP A 230 -9.95 8.61 -18.02
C ASP A 230 -9.59 9.33 -19.35
N GLY A 231 -8.57 8.82 -20.06
CA GLY A 231 -8.07 9.35 -21.33
C GLY A 231 -6.94 10.39 -21.20
N GLU A 232 -6.64 10.87 -20.00
CA GLU A 232 -5.51 11.76 -19.75
C GLU A 232 -4.21 10.97 -19.53
N ARG A 233 -3.08 11.46 -20.06
CA ARG A 233 -1.78 10.78 -19.98
C ARG A 233 -0.85 11.47 -19.01
N TYR A 234 -0.15 10.65 -18.22
CA TYR A 234 0.80 11.11 -17.21
C TYR A 234 2.10 10.30 -17.30
N ARG A 235 3.24 10.97 -17.05
CA ARG A 235 4.49 10.27 -16.70
C ARG A 235 4.66 10.33 -15.20
N LEU A 236 4.82 9.18 -14.55
CA LEU A 236 4.91 9.05 -13.09
C LEU A 236 6.20 8.33 -12.73
N GLY A 237 6.81 8.77 -11.63
CA GLY A 237 8.07 8.23 -11.12
C GLY A 237 8.10 8.20 -9.59
N PRO A 238 9.26 7.85 -8.99
CA PRO A 238 9.38 7.66 -7.56
C PRO A 238 8.87 8.85 -6.73
N GLY A 239 8.02 8.55 -5.74
CA GLY A 239 7.37 9.52 -4.86
C GLY A 239 6.07 10.12 -5.40
N ASP A 240 5.76 9.98 -6.68
CA ASP A 240 4.46 10.36 -7.22
C ASP A 240 3.38 9.41 -6.70
N CYS A 241 2.16 9.94 -6.56
CA CYS A 241 0.99 9.16 -6.17
C CYS A 241 -0.15 9.41 -7.16
N ALA A 242 -0.88 8.34 -7.49
CA ALA A 242 -2.12 8.44 -8.23
C ALA A 242 -3.26 7.72 -7.48
N TRP A 243 -4.49 8.10 -7.77
CA TRP A 243 -5.71 7.48 -7.29
C TRP A 243 -6.69 7.32 -8.44
N ALA A 244 -7.28 6.15 -8.56
CA ALA A 244 -8.39 5.85 -9.44
C ALA A 244 -9.64 5.59 -8.60
N GLY A 245 -10.64 6.45 -8.73
CA GLY A 245 -11.95 6.23 -8.13
C GLY A 245 -12.70 5.11 -8.83
N ALA A 246 -13.75 4.60 -8.18
CA ALA A 246 -14.57 3.53 -8.74
C ALA A 246 -15.09 3.87 -10.14
N GLY A 247 -14.79 3.01 -11.11
CA GLY A 247 -15.15 3.17 -12.53
C GLY A 247 -14.27 4.17 -13.29
N SER A 248 -13.17 4.66 -12.74
CA SER A 248 -12.13 5.37 -13.50
C SER A 248 -11.43 4.39 -14.45
N VAL A 249 -11.37 4.72 -15.73
CA VAL A 249 -10.68 3.90 -16.74
C VAL A 249 -9.20 4.23 -16.70
N HIS A 250 -8.35 3.24 -16.42
CA HIS A 250 -6.92 3.45 -16.30
C HIS A 250 -6.08 2.31 -16.88
N GLY A 251 -4.80 2.59 -17.11
CA GLY A 251 -3.82 1.64 -17.62
C GLY A 251 -2.42 2.18 -17.49
N PHE A 252 -1.43 1.27 -17.54
CA PHE A 252 -0.03 1.60 -17.28
C PHE A 252 0.92 0.90 -18.24
N ALA A 253 2.02 1.56 -18.57
CA ALA A 253 3.15 0.99 -19.28
C ALA A 253 4.47 1.39 -18.59
N ASN A 254 5.40 0.45 -18.49
CA ASN A 254 6.77 0.75 -18.12
C ASN A 254 7.48 1.37 -19.34
N VAL A 255 7.96 2.60 -19.20
CA VAL A 255 8.69 3.32 -20.25
C VAL A 255 10.18 3.51 -19.91
N GLY A 256 10.62 2.87 -18.83
CA GLY A 256 12.02 2.84 -18.38
C GLY A 256 12.79 1.63 -18.94
N GLN A 257 14.12 1.63 -18.72
CA GLN A 257 15.00 0.52 -19.10
C GLN A 257 15.14 -0.53 -17.98
N GLY A 258 14.68 -0.22 -16.78
CA GLY A 258 14.69 -1.07 -15.59
C GLY A 258 13.28 -1.43 -15.13
N PRO A 259 13.13 -2.09 -13.98
CA PRO A 259 11.82 -2.38 -13.41
C PRO A 259 11.08 -1.10 -13.05
N LEU A 260 9.76 -1.15 -13.18
CA LEU A 260 8.85 -0.15 -12.63
C LEU A 260 8.12 -0.79 -11.46
N ARG A 261 8.12 -0.15 -10.29
CA ARG A 261 7.50 -0.69 -9.09
C ARG A 261 6.69 0.36 -8.35
N TRP A 262 5.53 -0.04 -7.83
CA TRP A 262 4.71 0.77 -6.94
C TRP A 262 4.00 -0.07 -5.87
N LEU A 263 3.66 0.58 -4.77
CA LEU A 263 2.72 0.06 -3.78
C LEU A 263 1.31 0.42 -4.23
N GLU A 264 0.45 -0.58 -4.28
CA GLU A 264 -0.95 -0.44 -4.68
C GLU A 264 -1.89 -0.83 -3.56
N THR A 265 -3.00 -0.10 -3.44
CA THR A 265 -4.07 -0.44 -2.49
C THR A 265 -5.42 -0.43 -3.18
N GLN A 266 -6.35 -1.24 -2.68
CA GLN A 266 -7.72 -1.30 -3.18
C GLN A 266 -8.72 -1.25 -2.01
N ALA A 267 -9.80 -0.48 -2.18
CA ALA A 267 -10.92 -0.45 -1.25
C ALA A 267 -12.24 -0.10 -1.98
N PRO A 268 -13.39 -0.67 -1.55
CA PRO A 268 -13.49 -1.77 -0.59
C PRO A 268 -12.76 -3.00 -1.09
N GLN A 269 -12.40 -3.91 -0.18
CA GLN A 269 -11.72 -5.14 -0.56
C GLN A 269 -12.46 -5.84 -1.69
N PRO A 270 -11.79 -6.14 -2.83
CA PRO A 270 -12.43 -6.81 -3.95
C PRO A 270 -13.02 -8.17 -3.53
N PRO A 271 -14.20 -8.54 -4.01
CA PRO A 271 -14.73 -9.87 -3.74
C PRO A 271 -13.80 -10.93 -4.32
N PRO A 272 -13.76 -12.16 -3.74
CA PRO A 272 -12.84 -13.22 -4.18
C PRO A 272 -12.93 -13.58 -5.66
N ARG A 273 -14.06 -13.25 -6.30
CA ARG A 273 -14.27 -13.36 -7.74
C ARG A 273 -14.79 -12.02 -8.26
N HIS A 274 -13.88 -11.18 -8.70
CA HIS A 274 -14.22 -9.95 -9.40
C HIS A 274 -13.72 -10.04 -10.84
N SER A 275 -14.30 -9.22 -11.70
CA SER A 275 -13.92 -9.14 -13.12
C SER A 275 -13.43 -7.75 -13.42
N TYR A 276 -12.23 -7.67 -13.98
CA TYR A 276 -11.75 -6.48 -14.65
C TYR A 276 -12.41 -6.34 -16.02
N ARG A 277 -12.68 -5.12 -16.45
CA ARG A 277 -13.20 -4.83 -17.78
C ARG A 277 -12.08 -4.26 -18.65
N PHE A 278 -11.40 -5.15 -19.38
CA PHE A 278 -10.34 -4.76 -20.31
C PHE A 278 -10.91 -4.31 -21.64
N THR A 279 -10.47 -3.15 -22.12
CA THR A 279 -10.92 -2.60 -23.40
C THR A 279 -10.05 -3.09 -24.57
N ARG A 280 -8.75 -3.35 -24.34
CA ARG A 280 -7.77 -3.68 -25.38
C ARG A 280 -6.76 -4.75 -25.01
N ASP A 281 -6.89 -5.38 -23.86
CA ASP A 281 -5.91 -6.33 -23.35
C ASP A 281 -5.82 -7.60 -24.24
N TRP A 282 -6.92 -8.03 -24.82
CA TRP A 282 -6.94 -9.15 -25.75
C TRP A 282 -6.19 -8.88 -27.07
N ASP A 283 -6.12 -7.64 -27.51
CA ASP A 283 -5.35 -7.27 -28.71
C ASP A 283 -3.86 -7.37 -28.40
N TYR A 284 -3.42 -6.85 -27.26
CA TYR A 284 -2.05 -7.01 -26.77
C TYR A 284 -1.64 -8.49 -26.62
N LEU A 285 -2.50 -9.29 -25.97
CA LEU A 285 -2.22 -10.70 -25.75
C LEU A 285 -2.08 -11.45 -27.08
N ARG A 286 -2.94 -11.18 -28.04
CA ARG A 286 -2.89 -11.78 -29.38
C ARG A 286 -1.58 -11.42 -30.09
N GLU A 287 -1.20 -10.14 -30.11
CA GLU A 287 0.06 -9.68 -30.70
C GLU A 287 1.28 -10.30 -30.05
N ALA A 288 1.26 -10.45 -28.72
CA ALA A 288 2.34 -11.08 -27.96
C ALA A 288 2.45 -12.60 -28.18
N LEU A 289 1.35 -13.27 -28.52
CA LEU A 289 1.36 -14.71 -28.83
C LEU A 289 1.73 -15.01 -30.29
N ASP A 290 1.54 -14.05 -31.20
CA ASP A 290 1.85 -14.17 -32.63
C ASP A 290 3.29 -13.73 -32.95
N SER A 291 4.02 -13.15 -31.98
CA SER A 291 5.43 -12.72 -32.07
C SER A 291 6.40 -13.79 -31.59
#